data_beb94579fda8f66b4acec5e9569aa370
#
_entry.id   beb94579fda8f66b4acec5e9569aa370
#
_cell.length_a   1.000
_cell.length_b   1.000
_cell.length_c   1.000
_cell.angle_alpha   90.00
_cell.angle_beta   90.00
_cell.angle_gamma   90.00
#
_symmetry.space_group_name_H-M   'P 1'
#
loop_
_entity.id
_entity.type
_entity.pdbx_description
1 polymer ?
#
loop_
_entity_poly.entity_id
_entity_poly.type
_entity_poly.pdbx_seq_one_letter_code
_entity_poly.pdbx_strand_id
1 'polypeptide(L)'
;MLTRLDHVMICVPDLGRGIDAYQRLGFNIYPGGSHTGRPTHNAIAFTGEEYIEVLSVRDRAAVVPGGPDESLARYLDGGGGFRVVALQSDDLEGDVAAMRRRGVDVGEIRDGGRRTPAGQELRWRAAFPGPGAPLPVFFIQHLTPLEERRRQVPKAGDHPNGALRVDRVYVTVRDVAAASGLYARVLGLPEPKIQRGAVIKADMAVFDLGPTGLTIAQPAEPGPAAEALARSGPGPFQVLYRTSSMEGAVRWMTGHGLPAPARGVRNTGEHAILVGPEHAAGAYIGFVGPA
;
A
#
# COMPACT_ATOMS: atom_id res chain seq x y z
N MET A 1 3.91 -12.22 -15.35
CA MET A 1 2.64 -11.42 -15.36
C MET A 1 2.46 -10.82 -13.97
N LEU A 2 1.92 -9.59 -13.89
CA LEU A 2 1.54 -9.04 -12.59
C LEU A 2 0.46 -9.92 -11.97
N THR A 3 0.70 -10.44 -10.77
CA THR A 3 -0.13 -11.51 -10.19
C THR A 3 -1.04 -11.00 -9.08
N ARG A 4 -0.59 -9.96 -8.32
CA ARG A 4 -1.32 -9.42 -7.16
C ARG A 4 -0.64 -8.16 -6.63
N LEU A 5 -1.28 -7.56 -5.63
CA LEU A 5 -0.59 -6.64 -4.72
C LEU A 5 0.50 -7.39 -3.94
N ASP A 6 1.67 -6.80 -3.82
CA ASP A 6 2.74 -7.31 -2.96
C ASP A 6 2.71 -6.62 -1.59
N HIS A 7 2.79 -5.29 -1.59
CA HIS A 7 2.71 -4.53 -0.34
C HIS A 7 2.22 -3.11 -0.53
N VAL A 8 1.80 -2.53 0.58
CA VAL A 8 1.46 -1.11 0.70
C VAL A 8 2.55 -0.40 1.49
N MET A 9 3.01 0.75 1.01
CA MET A 9 4.10 1.49 1.63
C MET A 9 3.58 2.76 2.30
N ILE A 10 3.65 2.78 3.62
CA ILE A 10 3.30 3.91 4.47
C ILE A 10 4.60 4.57 4.92
N CYS A 11 4.82 5.80 4.52
CA CYS A 11 6.03 6.53 4.85
C CYS A 11 5.81 7.42 6.07
N VAL A 12 6.69 7.36 7.06
CA VAL A 12 6.56 8.08 8.34
C VAL A 12 7.85 8.81 8.69
N PRO A 13 7.78 10.02 9.30
CA PRO A 13 8.97 10.71 9.77
C PRO A 13 9.72 9.95 10.86
N ASP A 14 8.99 9.20 11.69
CA ASP A 14 9.53 8.41 12.80
C ASP A 14 8.99 6.97 12.72
N LEU A 15 9.91 6.01 12.57
CA LEU A 15 9.52 4.60 12.42
C LEU A 15 8.89 4.03 13.68
N GLY A 16 9.36 4.44 14.87
CA GLY A 16 8.81 3.98 16.15
C GLY A 16 7.34 4.38 16.30
N ARG A 17 7.02 5.65 16.03
CA ARG A 17 5.63 6.14 16.03
C ARG A 17 4.77 5.45 14.98
N GLY A 18 5.33 5.13 13.82
CA GLY A 18 4.65 4.34 12.79
C GLY A 18 4.31 2.92 13.28
N ILE A 19 5.26 2.24 13.92
CA ILE A 19 5.05 0.93 14.55
C ILE A 19 3.93 1.01 15.60
N ASP A 20 4.01 1.97 16.52
CA ASP A 20 3.02 2.15 17.59
C ASP A 20 1.60 2.38 17.02
N ALA A 21 1.47 3.20 15.98
CA ALA A 21 0.19 3.45 15.32
C ALA A 21 -0.42 2.15 14.76
N TYR A 22 0.35 1.34 14.05
CA TYR A 22 -0.14 0.10 13.47
C TYR A 22 -0.37 -1.00 14.51
N GLN A 23 0.40 -1.04 15.60
CA GLN A 23 0.13 -1.95 16.72
C GLN A 23 -1.18 -1.61 17.45
N ARG A 24 -1.50 -0.33 17.62
CA ARG A 24 -2.81 0.12 18.16
C ARG A 24 -3.97 -0.27 17.24
N LEU A 25 -3.76 -0.30 15.93
CA LEU A 25 -4.73 -0.82 14.95
C LEU A 25 -4.86 -2.35 15.01
N GLY A 26 -4.00 -3.05 15.76
CA GLY A 26 -4.01 -4.50 15.91
C GLY A 26 -3.20 -5.26 14.88
N PHE A 27 -2.26 -4.62 14.22
CA PHE A 27 -1.30 -5.32 13.36
C PHE A 27 -0.06 -5.73 14.16
N ASN A 28 0.33 -7.00 14.08
CA ASN A 28 1.64 -7.46 14.53
C ASN A 28 2.70 -7.00 13.54
N ILE A 29 3.27 -5.83 13.80
CA ILE A 29 4.29 -5.16 12.99
C ILE A 29 5.60 -5.07 13.75
N TYR A 30 6.70 -5.40 13.09
CA TYR A 30 8.03 -5.49 13.69
C TYR A 30 9.09 -4.84 12.79
N PRO A 31 10.22 -4.36 13.37
CA PRO A 31 11.34 -3.88 12.59
C PRO A 31 11.74 -4.88 11.51
N GLY A 32 11.73 -4.46 10.27
CA GLY A 32 12.07 -5.28 9.11
C GLY A 32 13.56 -5.22 8.77
N GLY A 33 14.21 -4.09 9.06
CA GLY A 33 15.64 -3.89 8.83
C GLY A 33 15.97 -2.63 8.04
N SER A 34 17.17 -2.62 7.47
CA SER A 34 17.70 -1.47 6.70
C SER A 34 17.93 -1.84 5.25
N HIS A 35 17.54 -0.96 4.32
CA HIS A 35 17.76 -1.17 2.89
C HIS A 35 19.25 -1.06 2.55
N THR A 36 19.73 -2.04 1.78
CA THR A 36 21.13 -2.10 1.38
C THR A 36 21.49 -0.90 0.48
N GLY A 37 22.52 -0.17 0.84
CA GLY A 37 23.00 1.00 0.09
C GLY A 37 22.06 2.23 0.15
N ARG A 38 21.05 2.25 1.05
CA ARG A 38 20.13 3.37 1.20
C ARG A 38 20.01 3.82 2.66
N PRO A 39 19.69 5.10 2.92
CA PRO A 39 19.54 5.62 4.29
C PRO A 39 18.19 5.25 4.93
N THR A 40 17.46 4.29 4.38
CA THR A 40 16.10 3.94 4.76
C THR A 40 16.04 2.66 5.59
N HIS A 41 15.05 2.59 6.47
CA HIS A 41 14.71 1.40 7.25
C HIS A 41 13.18 1.23 7.33
N ASN A 42 12.74 0.04 7.69
CA ASN A 42 11.32 -0.26 7.69
C ASN A 42 10.87 -1.12 8.87
N ALA A 43 9.54 -1.21 8.99
CA ALA A 43 8.84 -2.23 9.78
C ALA A 43 7.82 -2.94 8.89
N ILE A 44 7.59 -4.21 9.16
CA ILE A 44 6.81 -5.14 8.31
C ILE A 44 5.72 -5.83 9.11
N ALA A 45 4.52 -5.90 8.55
CA ALA A 45 3.42 -6.75 9.01
C ALA A 45 2.85 -7.54 7.83
N PHE A 46 3.02 -8.87 7.81
CA PHE A 46 2.43 -9.72 6.78
C PHE A 46 0.95 -9.96 7.02
N THR A 47 0.10 -9.70 6.03
CA THR A 47 -1.33 -9.99 6.03
C THR A 47 -1.63 -10.96 4.87
N GLY A 48 -1.52 -12.25 5.11
CA GLY A 48 -1.52 -13.23 4.02
C GLY A 48 -0.15 -13.31 3.34
N GLU A 49 -0.12 -13.20 2.03
CA GLU A 49 1.13 -13.14 1.25
C GLU A 49 1.58 -11.69 1.04
N GLU A 50 0.65 -10.74 1.16
CA GLU A 50 0.91 -9.29 1.13
C GLU A 50 1.41 -8.79 2.48
N TYR A 51 2.00 -7.60 2.50
CA TYR A 51 2.42 -6.98 3.74
C TYR A 51 2.25 -5.46 3.76
N ILE A 52 2.19 -4.93 4.96
CA ILE A 52 2.35 -3.50 5.23
C ILE A 52 3.84 -3.24 5.39
N GLU A 53 4.36 -2.27 4.67
CA GLU A 53 5.67 -1.69 4.92
C GLU A 53 5.50 -0.28 5.49
N VAL A 54 5.93 -0.07 6.73
CA VAL A 54 6.12 1.26 7.29
C VAL A 54 7.57 1.65 7.08
N LEU A 55 7.81 2.70 6.29
CA LEU A 55 9.13 3.13 5.82
C LEU A 55 9.51 4.49 6.41
N SER A 56 10.77 4.62 6.81
CA SER A 56 11.34 5.90 7.24
C SER A 56 12.78 6.08 6.73
N VAL A 57 13.27 7.32 6.75
CA VAL A 57 14.67 7.64 6.55
C VAL A 57 15.36 7.60 7.92
N ARG A 58 16.28 6.65 8.08
CA ARG A 58 17.05 6.45 9.32
C ARG A 58 18.15 7.51 9.52
N ASP A 59 18.79 7.87 8.41
CA ASP A 59 19.91 8.80 8.41
C ASP A 59 19.66 9.91 7.38
N ARG A 60 19.20 11.05 7.86
CA ARG A 60 18.93 12.22 7.03
C ARG A 60 20.18 12.82 6.40
N ALA A 61 21.32 12.72 7.09
CA ALA A 61 22.59 13.25 6.58
C ALA A 61 23.12 12.43 5.40
N ALA A 62 22.74 11.17 5.29
CA ALA A 62 23.11 10.29 4.17
C ALA A 62 22.20 10.44 2.93
N VAL A 63 21.16 11.29 2.98
CA VAL A 63 20.32 11.57 1.81
C VAL A 63 21.09 12.48 0.84
N VAL A 64 21.38 11.96 -0.34
CA VAL A 64 22.12 12.69 -1.38
C VAL A 64 21.17 13.62 -2.13
N PRO A 65 21.45 14.93 -2.24
CA PRO A 65 20.69 15.84 -3.09
C PRO A 65 20.66 15.37 -4.55
N GLY A 66 19.49 15.41 -5.19
CA GLY A 66 19.26 14.83 -6.52
C GLY A 66 19.20 13.29 -6.57
N GLY A 67 19.46 12.64 -5.44
CA GLY A 67 19.42 11.18 -5.33
C GLY A 67 18.00 10.60 -5.15
N PRO A 68 17.85 9.26 -5.21
CA PRO A 68 16.56 8.60 -5.19
C PRO A 68 15.78 8.78 -3.89
N ASP A 69 16.44 9.05 -2.77
CA ASP A 69 15.83 9.21 -1.46
C ASP A 69 15.42 10.64 -1.11
N GLU A 70 15.84 11.64 -1.91
CA GLU A 70 15.50 13.05 -1.65
C GLU A 70 13.99 13.31 -1.73
N SER A 71 13.31 12.72 -2.72
CA SER A 71 11.85 12.86 -2.83
C SER A 71 11.12 12.22 -1.66
N LEU A 72 11.63 11.12 -1.12
CA LEU A 72 11.11 10.50 0.09
C LEU A 72 11.35 11.42 1.30
N ALA A 73 12.56 11.95 1.47
CA ALA A 73 12.89 12.85 2.58
C ALA A 73 11.96 14.07 2.60
N ARG A 74 11.76 14.73 1.45
CA ARG A 74 10.80 15.84 1.32
C ARG A 74 9.36 15.44 1.61
N TYR A 75 8.94 14.25 1.20
CA TYR A 75 7.61 13.73 1.51
C TYR A 75 7.42 13.55 3.01
N LEU A 76 8.45 13.05 3.72
CA LEU A 76 8.43 12.91 5.18
C LEU A 76 8.44 14.24 5.91
N ASP A 77 9.08 15.29 5.36
CA ASP A 77 9.04 16.65 5.91
C ASP A 77 7.62 17.23 5.89
N GLY A 78 6.80 16.82 4.92
CA GLY A 78 5.37 17.12 4.85
C GLY A 78 4.48 16.24 5.74
N GLY A 79 5.06 15.40 6.60
CA GLY A 79 4.31 14.50 7.50
C GLY A 79 4.19 13.05 7.03
N GLY A 80 4.55 12.75 5.78
CA GLY A 80 4.45 11.40 5.23
C GLY A 80 3.03 10.97 4.88
N GLY A 81 2.76 9.65 4.96
CA GLY A 81 1.47 9.04 4.64
C GLY A 81 1.56 7.84 3.72
N PHE A 82 0.45 7.45 3.13
CA PHE A 82 0.40 6.37 2.15
C PHE A 82 0.98 6.86 0.81
N ARG A 83 2.12 6.29 0.41
CA ARG A 83 2.90 6.83 -0.70
C ARG A 83 2.79 6.03 -1.99
N VAL A 84 2.90 4.71 -1.93
CA VAL A 84 3.03 3.86 -3.12
C VAL A 84 2.56 2.43 -2.83
N VAL A 85 2.18 1.72 -3.88
CA VAL A 85 1.77 0.31 -3.86
C VAL A 85 2.75 -0.51 -4.69
N ALA A 86 3.23 -1.63 -4.17
CA ALA A 86 4.01 -2.59 -4.93
C ALA A 86 3.11 -3.65 -5.56
N LEU A 87 3.34 -3.96 -6.82
CA LEU A 87 2.68 -5.01 -7.57
C LEU A 87 3.68 -6.14 -7.84
N GLN A 88 3.31 -7.37 -7.46
CA GLN A 88 4.18 -8.52 -7.64
C GLN A 88 4.19 -8.99 -9.09
N SER A 89 5.38 -9.31 -9.58
CA SER A 89 5.64 -9.98 -10.85
C SER A 89 6.39 -11.28 -10.61
N ASP A 90 6.05 -12.32 -11.38
CA ASP A 90 6.78 -13.58 -11.43
C ASP A 90 7.85 -13.55 -12.52
N ASP A 91 7.71 -12.64 -13.50
CA ASP A 91 8.64 -12.41 -14.62
C ASP A 91 8.71 -10.91 -14.90
N LEU A 92 9.55 -10.21 -14.14
CA LEU A 92 9.64 -8.76 -14.21
C LEU A 92 10.13 -8.24 -15.56
N GLU A 93 11.08 -8.93 -16.21
CA GLU A 93 11.55 -8.58 -17.55
C GLU A 93 10.41 -8.68 -18.59
N GLY A 94 9.68 -9.80 -18.57
CA GLY A 94 8.55 -10.02 -19.48
C GLY A 94 7.45 -8.99 -19.28
N ASP A 95 7.14 -8.65 -18.02
CA ASP A 95 6.11 -7.66 -17.67
C ASP A 95 6.52 -6.23 -18.07
N VAL A 96 7.76 -5.82 -17.80
CA VAL A 96 8.29 -4.51 -18.23
C VAL A 96 8.28 -4.42 -19.77
N ALA A 97 8.73 -5.45 -20.48
CA ALA A 97 8.69 -5.48 -21.94
C ALA A 97 7.24 -5.40 -22.47
N ALA A 98 6.29 -6.09 -21.82
CA ALA A 98 4.88 -6.04 -22.20
C ALA A 98 4.26 -4.66 -21.93
N MET A 99 4.57 -4.01 -20.80
CA MET A 99 4.14 -2.64 -20.51
C MET A 99 4.69 -1.64 -21.53
N ARG A 100 5.98 -1.72 -21.87
CA ARG A 100 6.61 -0.86 -22.88
C ARG A 100 5.96 -1.05 -24.27
N ARG A 101 5.61 -2.30 -24.66
CA ARG A 101 4.84 -2.55 -25.91
C ARG A 101 3.45 -1.94 -25.90
N ARG A 102 2.83 -1.80 -24.74
CA ARG A 102 1.54 -1.09 -24.58
C ARG A 102 1.68 0.44 -24.45
N GLY A 103 2.90 0.96 -24.69
CA GLY A 103 3.18 2.40 -24.63
C GLY A 103 3.28 2.96 -23.22
N VAL A 104 3.52 2.13 -22.21
CA VAL A 104 3.75 2.59 -20.84
C VAL A 104 5.23 2.91 -20.66
N ASP A 105 5.52 4.11 -20.16
CA ASP A 105 6.88 4.49 -19.77
C ASP A 105 7.25 3.78 -18.47
N VAL A 106 8.22 2.86 -18.54
CA VAL A 106 8.75 2.10 -17.41
C VAL A 106 10.27 2.16 -17.44
N GLY A 107 10.86 2.55 -16.32
CA GLY A 107 12.31 2.63 -16.14
C GLY A 107 13.01 1.27 -16.16
N GLU A 108 14.32 1.31 -15.95
CA GLU A 108 15.14 0.11 -15.93
C GLU A 108 14.89 -0.73 -14.67
N ILE A 109 15.04 -2.04 -14.80
CA ILE A 109 15.00 -2.97 -13.67
C ILE A 109 16.27 -2.78 -12.83
N ARG A 110 16.09 -2.69 -11.52
CA ARG A 110 17.18 -2.49 -10.56
C ARG A 110 17.11 -3.53 -9.45
N ASP A 111 18.26 -3.98 -9.01
CA ASP A 111 18.39 -4.82 -7.83
C ASP A 111 18.10 -4.01 -6.57
N GLY A 112 17.45 -4.67 -5.62
CA GLY A 112 17.19 -4.15 -4.29
C GLY A 112 17.48 -5.19 -3.22
N GLY A 113 17.76 -4.72 -2.01
CA GLY A 113 18.03 -5.59 -0.88
C GLY A 113 17.72 -4.91 0.45
N ARG A 114 17.53 -5.74 1.47
CA ARG A 114 17.32 -5.32 2.84
C ARG A 114 18.01 -6.29 3.79
N ARG A 115 18.75 -5.77 4.76
CA ARG A 115 19.32 -6.57 5.83
C ARG A 115 18.38 -6.58 7.03
N THR A 116 17.92 -7.76 7.43
CA THR A 116 17.03 -7.95 8.58
C THR A 116 17.77 -7.65 9.90
N PRO A 117 17.05 -7.45 11.02
CA PRO A 117 17.69 -7.32 12.34
C PRO A 117 18.59 -8.51 12.73
N ALA A 118 18.28 -9.70 12.23
CA ALA A 118 19.10 -10.91 12.43
C ALA A 118 20.33 -10.98 11.49
N GLY A 119 20.53 -9.98 10.62
CA GLY A 119 21.67 -9.91 9.70
C GLY A 119 21.48 -10.64 8.37
N GLN A 120 20.35 -11.28 8.13
CA GLN A 120 20.05 -11.93 6.86
C GLN A 120 19.74 -10.90 5.76
N GLU A 121 20.25 -11.13 4.56
CA GLU A 121 19.96 -10.30 3.39
C GLU A 121 18.79 -10.87 2.60
N LEU A 122 17.76 -10.05 2.39
CA LEU A 122 16.63 -10.34 1.52
C LEU A 122 16.79 -9.54 0.23
N ARG A 123 16.51 -10.17 -0.93
CA ARG A 123 16.79 -9.61 -2.24
C ARG A 123 15.57 -9.63 -3.15
N TRP A 124 15.48 -8.62 -4.01
CA TRP A 124 14.46 -8.48 -5.04
C TRP A 124 14.99 -7.69 -6.23
N ARG A 125 14.20 -7.62 -7.29
CA ARG A 125 14.37 -6.68 -8.39
C ARG A 125 13.11 -5.82 -8.50
N ALA A 126 13.26 -4.58 -8.93
CA ALA A 126 12.14 -3.66 -9.05
C ALA A 126 12.28 -2.76 -10.28
N ALA A 127 11.13 -2.39 -10.86
CA ALA A 127 11.01 -1.37 -11.88
C ALA A 127 9.94 -0.36 -11.49
N PHE A 128 10.13 0.90 -11.90
CA PHE A 128 9.25 2.01 -11.55
C PHE A 128 8.68 2.64 -12.82
N PRO A 129 7.41 3.09 -12.80
CA PRO A 129 6.89 3.93 -13.86
C PRO A 129 7.78 5.15 -14.07
N GLY A 130 7.99 5.51 -15.32
CA GLY A 130 8.73 6.70 -15.70
C GLY A 130 7.86 7.97 -15.65
N PRO A 131 8.44 9.15 -15.95
CA PRO A 131 7.73 10.42 -15.93
C PRO A 131 6.50 10.47 -16.83
N GLY A 132 6.50 9.71 -17.93
CA GLY A 132 5.37 9.59 -18.87
C GLY A 132 4.19 8.76 -18.34
N ALA A 133 4.37 8.08 -17.19
CA ALA A 133 3.32 7.29 -16.54
C ALA A 133 3.37 7.51 -15.02
N PRO A 134 3.03 8.68 -14.50
CA PRO A 134 3.21 9.06 -13.09
C PRO A 134 2.20 8.37 -12.18
N LEU A 135 2.36 7.06 -11.99
CA LEU A 135 1.50 6.23 -11.15
C LEU A 135 2.14 5.98 -9.79
N PRO A 136 1.35 5.93 -8.70
CA PRO A 136 1.84 5.61 -7.35
C PRO A 136 1.99 4.10 -7.15
N VAL A 137 2.58 3.42 -8.12
CA VAL A 137 2.86 1.98 -8.09
C VAL A 137 4.30 1.70 -8.48
N PHE A 138 4.82 0.55 -8.12
CA PHE A 138 6.02 -0.02 -8.72
C PHE A 138 5.90 -1.54 -8.81
N PHE A 139 6.77 -2.16 -9.60
CA PHE A 139 6.73 -3.58 -9.90
C PHE A 139 7.91 -4.25 -9.21
N ILE A 140 7.64 -5.38 -8.55
CA ILE A 140 8.65 -6.08 -7.75
C ILE A 140 8.63 -7.58 -8.06
N GLN A 141 9.82 -8.15 -8.20
CA GLN A 141 10.05 -9.60 -8.23
C GLN A 141 10.99 -9.97 -7.11
N HIS A 142 10.50 -10.71 -6.13
CA HIS A 142 11.33 -11.19 -5.04
C HIS A 142 12.26 -12.32 -5.50
N LEU A 143 13.53 -12.22 -5.14
CA LEU A 143 14.53 -13.28 -5.33
C LEU A 143 14.62 -14.17 -4.07
N THR A 144 14.27 -13.61 -2.91
CA THR A 144 14.15 -14.38 -1.67
C THR A 144 12.74 -14.95 -1.56
N PRO A 145 12.59 -16.27 -1.35
CA PRO A 145 11.27 -16.92 -1.24
C PRO A 145 10.37 -16.34 -0.15
N LEU A 146 9.05 -16.37 -0.37
CA LEU A 146 8.05 -15.83 0.56
C LEU A 146 8.20 -16.41 1.97
N GLU A 147 8.33 -17.73 2.09
CA GLU A 147 8.44 -18.41 3.39
C GLU A 147 9.69 -17.98 4.16
N GLU A 148 10.78 -17.70 3.47
CA GLU A 148 12.00 -17.18 4.07
C GLU A 148 11.82 -15.75 4.57
N ARG A 149 11.14 -14.90 3.77
CA ARG A 149 10.81 -13.51 4.13
C ARG A 149 9.87 -13.45 5.34
N ARG A 150 8.84 -14.33 5.38
CA ARG A 150 7.87 -14.42 6.48
C ARG A 150 8.51 -14.84 7.79
N ARG A 151 9.44 -15.81 7.75
CA ARG A 151 10.18 -16.28 8.96
C ARG A 151 10.96 -15.17 9.67
N GLN A 152 11.28 -14.08 8.96
CA GLN A 152 11.97 -12.92 9.55
C GLN A 152 11.04 -11.99 10.35
N VAL A 153 9.72 -12.19 10.28
CA VAL A 153 8.73 -11.34 10.94
C VAL A 153 7.97 -12.19 11.97
N PRO A 154 8.09 -11.90 13.27
CA PRO A 154 7.33 -12.62 14.29
C PRO A 154 5.82 -12.52 14.03
N LYS A 155 5.10 -13.62 14.30
CA LYS A 155 3.62 -13.67 14.16
C LYS A 155 3.11 -13.20 12.79
N ALA A 156 3.84 -13.50 11.71
CA ALA A 156 3.44 -13.13 10.36
C ALA A 156 2.06 -13.72 10.01
N GLY A 157 1.07 -12.85 9.76
CA GLY A 157 -0.31 -13.24 9.46
C GLY A 157 -1.19 -13.55 10.67
N ASP A 158 -0.70 -13.41 11.89
CA ASP A 158 -1.47 -13.55 13.13
C ASP A 158 -1.66 -12.16 13.75
N HIS A 159 -2.82 -11.55 13.52
CA HIS A 159 -3.10 -10.18 13.91
C HIS A 159 -4.27 -10.08 14.89
N PRO A 160 -4.12 -9.34 16.03
CA PRO A 160 -5.23 -9.10 16.96
C PRO A 160 -6.50 -8.53 16.36
N ASN A 161 -6.39 -7.75 15.28
CA ASN A 161 -7.53 -7.22 14.52
C ASN A 161 -8.14 -8.25 13.55
N GLY A 162 -7.61 -9.48 13.51
CA GLY A 162 -8.08 -10.55 12.64
C GLY A 162 -7.81 -10.35 11.16
N ALA A 163 -6.93 -9.40 10.78
CA ALA A 163 -6.60 -9.17 9.37
C ALA A 163 -5.98 -10.42 8.72
N LEU A 164 -6.56 -10.84 7.61
CA LEU A 164 -6.19 -12.08 6.89
C LEU A 164 -5.37 -11.78 5.62
N ARG A 165 -5.78 -10.76 4.86
CA ARG A 165 -5.15 -10.34 3.60
C ARG A 165 -5.61 -8.95 3.20
N VAL A 166 -4.90 -8.33 2.28
CA VAL A 166 -5.41 -7.15 1.57
C VAL A 166 -6.57 -7.57 0.68
N ASP A 167 -7.71 -6.90 0.80
CA ASP A 167 -8.82 -7.02 -0.14
C ASP A 167 -8.62 -6.08 -1.32
N ARG A 168 -8.34 -4.78 -1.02
CA ARG A 168 -8.26 -3.75 -2.04
C ARG A 168 -7.48 -2.53 -1.56
N VAL A 169 -6.79 -1.89 -2.51
CA VAL A 169 -6.21 -0.56 -2.32
C VAL A 169 -6.99 0.45 -3.16
N TYR A 170 -7.17 1.65 -2.61
CA TYR A 170 -7.83 2.78 -3.30
C TYR A 170 -6.83 3.90 -3.55
N VAL A 171 -6.87 4.44 -4.77
CA VAL A 171 -6.01 5.52 -5.25
C VAL A 171 -6.90 6.67 -5.71
N THR A 172 -6.70 7.89 -5.18
CA THR A 172 -7.41 9.06 -5.69
C THR A 172 -6.81 9.55 -7.00
N VAL A 173 -7.69 9.97 -7.90
CA VAL A 173 -7.34 10.61 -9.18
C VAL A 173 -8.23 11.83 -9.41
N ARG A 174 -7.80 12.75 -10.27
CA ARG A 174 -8.60 13.93 -10.66
C ARG A 174 -9.63 13.61 -11.74
N ASP A 175 -9.31 12.62 -12.58
CA ASP A 175 -10.15 12.18 -13.71
C ASP A 175 -10.03 10.64 -13.80
N VAL A 176 -11.10 9.97 -13.42
CA VAL A 176 -11.12 8.49 -13.40
C VAL A 176 -11.18 7.91 -14.81
N ALA A 177 -11.79 8.59 -15.76
CA ALA A 177 -11.88 8.12 -17.15
C ALA A 177 -10.50 8.17 -17.81
N ALA A 178 -9.80 9.30 -17.70
CA ALA A 178 -8.44 9.43 -18.23
C ALA A 178 -7.45 8.48 -17.56
N ALA A 179 -7.53 8.33 -16.23
CA ALA A 179 -6.66 7.43 -15.47
C ALA A 179 -6.92 5.95 -15.78
N SER A 180 -8.17 5.55 -15.97
CA SER A 180 -8.57 4.14 -16.18
C SER A 180 -7.80 3.49 -17.34
N GLY A 181 -7.71 4.15 -18.48
CA GLY A 181 -6.97 3.66 -19.65
C GLY A 181 -5.46 3.47 -19.37
N LEU A 182 -4.84 4.36 -18.59
CA LEU A 182 -3.43 4.20 -18.21
C LEU A 182 -3.23 2.99 -17.28
N TYR A 183 -4.07 2.85 -16.25
CA TYR A 183 -4.01 1.70 -15.35
C TYR A 183 -4.27 0.39 -16.09
N ALA A 184 -5.24 0.36 -17.01
CA ALA A 184 -5.53 -0.81 -17.84
C ALA A 184 -4.29 -1.24 -18.65
N ARG A 185 -3.59 -0.29 -19.28
CA ARG A 185 -2.34 -0.57 -20.02
C ARG A 185 -1.21 -1.05 -19.11
N VAL A 186 -1.06 -0.46 -17.93
CA VAL A 186 -0.04 -0.88 -16.94
C VAL A 186 -0.31 -2.30 -16.47
N LEU A 187 -1.54 -2.56 -16.04
CA LEU A 187 -1.93 -3.86 -15.49
C LEU A 187 -2.09 -4.95 -16.55
N GLY A 188 -2.25 -4.57 -17.83
CA GLY A 188 -2.56 -5.53 -18.90
C GLY A 188 -3.98 -6.10 -18.79
N LEU A 189 -4.88 -5.35 -18.19
CA LEU A 189 -6.28 -5.71 -17.98
C LEU A 189 -7.20 -4.88 -18.88
N PRO A 190 -8.42 -5.39 -19.16
CA PRO A 190 -9.44 -4.58 -19.80
C PRO A 190 -9.79 -3.34 -18.97
N GLU A 191 -10.14 -2.26 -19.64
CA GLU A 191 -10.63 -1.06 -18.97
C GLU A 191 -12.00 -1.32 -18.33
N PRO A 192 -12.15 -1.12 -17.01
CA PRO A 192 -13.38 -1.43 -16.31
C PRO A 192 -14.43 -0.32 -16.52
N LYS A 193 -15.70 -0.68 -16.35
CA LYS A 193 -16.78 0.31 -16.30
C LYS A 193 -16.66 1.16 -15.03
N ILE A 194 -16.87 2.47 -15.19
CA ILE A 194 -16.94 3.39 -14.06
C ILE A 194 -18.24 3.16 -13.31
N GLN A 195 -18.15 3.09 -11.98
CA GLN A 195 -19.29 2.90 -11.08
C GLN A 195 -19.20 3.82 -9.85
N ARG A 196 -20.33 4.16 -9.25
CA ARG A 196 -20.39 4.95 -8.02
C ARG A 196 -20.01 4.10 -6.81
N GLY A 197 -19.09 4.58 -5.98
CA GLY A 197 -18.75 4.01 -4.67
C GLY A 197 -19.44 4.76 -3.54
N ALA A 198 -20.39 4.08 -2.86
CA ALA A 198 -21.20 4.72 -1.83
C ALA A 198 -20.40 5.13 -0.59
N VAL A 199 -19.50 4.27 -0.10
CA VAL A 199 -18.71 4.50 1.14
C VAL A 199 -17.67 5.60 0.95
N ILE A 200 -16.92 5.55 -0.14
CA ILE A 200 -15.85 6.53 -0.42
C ILE A 200 -16.34 7.77 -1.17
N LYS A 201 -17.63 7.80 -1.57
CA LYS A 201 -18.30 8.92 -2.28
C LYS A 201 -17.55 9.36 -3.54
N ALA A 202 -17.21 8.40 -4.40
CA ALA A 202 -16.39 8.61 -5.57
C ALA A 202 -16.91 7.82 -6.77
N ASP A 203 -16.61 8.30 -7.99
CA ASP A 203 -16.68 7.49 -9.20
C ASP A 203 -15.43 6.63 -9.31
N MET A 204 -15.60 5.33 -9.55
CA MET A 204 -14.53 4.33 -9.42
C MET A 204 -14.36 3.50 -10.67
N ALA A 205 -13.12 3.19 -11.03
CA ALA A 205 -12.74 2.10 -11.91
C ALA A 205 -12.04 1.01 -11.08
N VAL A 206 -12.54 -0.22 -11.17
CA VAL A 206 -12.15 -1.34 -10.29
C VAL A 206 -11.37 -2.36 -11.08
N PHE A 207 -10.13 -2.64 -10.68
CA PHE A 207 -9.27 -3.65 -11.25
C PHE A 207 -9.06 -4.78 -10.25
N ASP A 208 -9.31 -6.02 -10.68
CA ASP A 208 -9.04 -7.20 -9.88
C ASP A 208 -7.69 -7.80 -10.29
N LEU A 209 -6.85 -8.08 -9.28
CA LEU A 209 -5.48 -8.59 -9.41
C LEU A 209 -5.39 -9.88 -8.56
N GLY A 210 -5.88 -10.99 -9.11
CA GLY A 210 -5.99 -12.25 -8.37
C GLY A 210 -6.85 -12.09 -7.11
N PRO A 211 -6.31 -12.41 -5.91
CA PRO A 211 -7.08 -12.32 -4.67
C PRO A 211 -7.21 -10.89 -4.13
N THR A 212 -6.52 -9.92 -4.72
CA THR A 212 -6.49 -8.52 -4.30
C THR A 212 -7.07 -7.62 -5.38
N GLY A 213 -7.23 -6.32 -5.11
CA GLY A 213 -7.71 -5.38 -6.11
C GLY A 213 -7.12 -3.99 -5.95
N LEU A 214 -7.13 -3.25 -7.07
CA LEU A 214 -6.81 -1.84 -7.13
C LEU A 214 -8.04 -1.07 -7.62
N THR A 215 -8.41 -0.01 -6.93
CA THR A 215 -9.51 0.87 -7.32
C THR A 215 -8.98 2.28 -7.48
N ILE A 216 -9.16 2.87 -8.64
CA ILE A 216 -8.96 4.29 -8.83
C ILE A 216 -10.28 5.02 -8.61
N ALA A 217 -10.23 6.18 -7.92
CA ALA A 217 -11.40 6.86 -7.42
C ALA A 217 -11.30 8.37 -7.65
N GLN A 218 -12.27 8.93 -8.38
CA GLN A 218 -12.46 10.38 -8.52
C GLN A 218 -13.52 10.81 -7.51
N PRO A 219 -13.21 11.72 -6.57
CA PRO A 219 -14.20 12.25 -5.64
C PRO A 219 -15.41 12.86 -6.39
N ALA A 220 -16.60 12.53 -5.93
CA ALA A 220 -17.85 13.04 -6.49
C ALA A 220 -18.67 13.83 -5.47
N GLU A 221 -18.39 13.62 -4.18
CA GLU A 221 -19.01 14.28 -3.04
C GLU A 221 -18.00 14.43 -1.90
N PRO A 222 -18.24 15.30 -0.88
CA PRO A 222 -17.44 15.35 0.32
C PRO A 222 -17.37 13.98 1.04
N GLY A 223 -16.15 13.54 1.38
CA GLY A 223 -15.91 12.25 2.02
C GLY A 223 -14.46 11.80 1.89
N PRO A 224 -14.13 10.54 2.26
CA PRO A 224 -12.74 10.06 2.37
C PRO A 224 -11.88 10.29 1.13
N ALA A 225 -12.41 10.06 -0.07
CA ALA A 225 -11.67 10.29 -1.32
C ALA A 225 -11.38 11.78 -1.57
N ALA A 226 -12.35 12.67 -1.29
CA ALA A 226 -12.19 14.12 -1.45
C ALA A 226 -11.19 14.68 -0.43
N GLU A 227 -11.28 14.26 0.82
CA GLU A 227 -10.36 14.64 1.88
C GLU A 227 -8.93 14.20 1.58
N ALA A 228 -8.75 12.96 1.10
CA ALA A 228 -7.45 12.44 0.72
C ALA A 228 -6.85 13.22 -0.46
N LEU A 229 -7.65 13.50 -1.50
CA LEU A 229 -7.20 14.28 -2.66
C LEU A 229 -6.81 15.71 -2.28
N ALA A 230 -7.58 16.34 -1.38
CA ALA A 230 -7.30 17.70 -0.90
C ALA A 230 -6.03 17.75 -0.03
N ARG A 231 -5.81 16.73 0.82
CA ARG A 231 -4.65 16.67 1.72
C ARG A 231 -3.34 16.36 1.01
N SER A 232 -3.35 15.37 0.10
CA SER A 232 -2.12 14.76 -0.44
C SER A 232 -2.02 14.81 -1.96
N GLY A 233 -3.03 15.30 -2.67
CA GLY A 233 -3.11 15.21 -4.12
C GLY A 233 -3.47 13.79 -4.61
N PRO A 234 -3.36 13.53 -5.93
CA PRO A 234 -3.58 12.18 -6.48
C PRO A 234 -2.58 11.19 -5.89
N GLY A 235 -3.09 10.03 -5.46
CA GLY A 235 -2.25 9.00 -4.84
C GLY A 235 -3.05 7.95 -4.05
N PRO A 236 -2.39 6.92 -3.51
CA PRO A 236 -3.06 5.94 -2.69
C PRO A 236 -3.50 6.58 -1.39
N PHE A 237 -4.67 6.17 -0.88
CA PHE A 237 -5.21 6.76 0.33
C PHE A 237 -5.82 5.75 1.30
N GLN A 238 -6.31 4.61 0.79
CA GLN A 238 -7.00 3.63 1.63
C GLN A 238 -6.55 2.21 1.30
N VAL A 239 -6.38 1.41 2.36
CA VAL A 239 -6.23 -0.04 2.27
C VAL A 239 -7.43 -0.68 2.95
N LEU A 240 -8.05 -1.65 2.29
CA LEU A 240 -9.11 -2.47 2.83
C LEU A 240 -8.59 -3.89 3.07
N TYR A 241 -8.76 -4.40 4.27
CA TYR A 241 -8.34 -5.74 4.67
C TYR A 241 -9.55 -6.66 4.85
N ARG A 242 -9.42 -7.91 4.44
CA ARG A 242 -10.29 -8.98 4.93
C ARG A 242 -9.93 -9.28 6.38
N THR A 243 -10.94 -9.36 7.24
CA THR A 243 -10.77 -9.76 8.64
C THR A 243 -11.62 -10.97 8.97
N SER A 244 -11.16 -11.76 9.93
CA SER A 244 -11.93 -12.87 10.48
C SER A 244 -13.08 -12.41 11.38
N SER A 245 -13.02 -11.18 11.94
CA SER A 245 -14.08 -10.60 12.77
C SER A 245 -13.94 -9.06 12.81
N MET A 246 -14.92 -8.35 12.28
CA MET A 246 -14.98 -6.89 12.41
C MET A 246 -15.16 -6.44 13.86
N GLU A 247 -16.01 -7.14 14.63
CA GLU A 247 -16.19 -6.82 16.05
C GLU A 247 -14.92 -7.09 16.87
N GLY A 248 -14.14 -8.10 16.50
CA GLY A 248 -12.81 -8.34 17.06
C GLY A 248 -11.86 -7.17 16.83
N ALA A 249 -11.81 -6.68 15.59
CA ALA A 249 -11.02 -5.52 15.21
C ALA A 249 -11.45 -4.25 15.98
N VAL A 250 -12.75 -4.00 16.07
CA VAL A 250 -13.29 -2.85 16.83
C VAL A 250 -12.92 -2.95 18.31
N ARG A 251 -13.14 -4.11 18.95
CA ARG A 251 -12.79 -4.32 20.37
C ARG A 251 -11.29 -4.09 20.64
N TRP A 252 -10.43 -4.59 19.74
CA TRP A 252 -8.99 -4.35 19.90
C TRP A 252 -8.66 -2.86 19.84
N MET A 253 -9.10 -2.16 18.80
CA MET A 253 -8.80 -0.74 18.57
C MET A 253 -9.32 0.14 19.72
N THR A 254 -10.58 -0.05 20.15
CA THR A 254 -11.16 0.72 21.26
C THR A 254 -10.48 0.43 22.60
N GLY A 255 -10.11 -0.84 22.84
CA GLY A 255 -9.33 -1.24 24.01
C GLY A 255 -7.91 -0.65 24.04
N HIS A 256 -7.38 -0.20 22.88
CA HIS A 256 -6.07 0.46 22.77
C HIS A 256 -6.19 1.98 22.54
N GLY A 257 -7.33 2.56 22.94
CA GLY A 257 -7.54 4.01 22.98
C GLY A 257 -7.80 4.66 21.62
N LEU A 258 -8.19 3.89 20.60
CA LEU A 258 -8.69 4.46 19.35
C LEU A 258 -10.20 4.70 19.44
N PRO A 259 -10.75 5.71 18.76
CA PRO A 259 -12.19 5.88 18.64
C PRO A 259 -12.81 4.70 17.88
N ALA A 260 -14.10 4.45 18.11
CA ALA A 260 -14.83 3.47 17.32
C ALA A 260 -14.77 3.85 15.83
N PRO A 261 -14.37 2.93 14.93
CA PRO A 261 -14.27 3.24 13.51
C PRO A 261 -15.65 3.51 12.89
N ALA A 262 -15.66 4.35 11.86
CA ALA A 262 -16.87 4.58 11.06
C ALA A 262 -17.35 3.29 10.41
N ARG A 263 -18.69 3.13 10.31
CA ARG A 263 -19.32 1.96 9.69
C ARG A 263 -19.97 2.34 8.35
N GLY A 264 -19.94 1.43 7.39
CA GLY A 264 -20.58 1.62 6.08
C GLY A 264 -20.92 0.29 5.42
N VAL A 265 -21.65 0.38 4.31
CA VAL A 265 -22.01 -0.76 3.47
C VAL A 265 -21.44 -0.53 2.07
N ARG A 266 -20.69 -1.48 1.56
CA ARG A 266 -20.08 -1.46 0.22
C ARG A 266 -21.15 -1.72 -0.85
N ASN A 267 -20.83 -1.40 -2.11
CA ASN A 267 -21.68 -1.73 -3.26
C ASN A 267 -21.96 -3.24 -3.38
N THR A 268 -21.08 -4.07 -2.82
CA THR A 268 -21.27 -5.54 -2.74
C THR A 268 -22.31 -5.98 -1.69
N GLY A 269 -22.82 -5.04 -0.87
CA GLY A 269 -23.68 -5.35 0.27
C GLY A 269 -22.92 -5.73 1.55
N GLU A 270 -21.59 -5.87 1.49
CA GLU A 270 -20.77 -6.19 2.65
C GLU A 270 -20.64 -5.00 3.57
N HIS A 271 -20.76 -5.24 4.87
CA HIS A 271 -20.41 -4.26 5.90
C HIS A 271 -18.90 -4.05 5.97
N ALA A 272 -18.51 -2.81 6.23
CA ALA A 272 -17.11 -2.43 6.42
C ALA A 272 -16.98 -1.41 7.56
N ILE A 273 -15.81 -1.39 8.18
CA ILE A 273 -15.41 -0.33 9.11
C ILE A 273 -14.22 0.42 8.54
N LEU A 274 -14.10 1.70 8.90
CA LEU A 274 -13.07 2.60 8.39
C LEU A 274 -12.45 3.42 9.52
N VAL A 275 -11.13 3.35 9.62
CA VAL A 275 -10.31 4.17 10.53
C VAL A 275 -9.73 5.34 9.74
N GLY A 276 -9.79 6.53 10.30
CA GLY A 276 -9.27 7.75 9.71
C GLY A 276 -7.73 7.83 9.69
N PRO A 277 -7.19 8.69 8.82
CA PRO A 277 -5.75 8.79 8.57
C PRO A 277 -4.96 9.32 9.78
N GLU A 278 -5.58 10.04 10.69
CA GLU A 278 -4.98 10.55 11.94
C GLU A 278 -4.52 9.43 12.89
N HIS A 279 -5.08 8.23 12.74
CA HIS A 279 -4.77 7.07 13.55
C HIS A 279 -3.90 6.03 12.82
N ALA A 280 -3.70 6.19 11.51
CA ALA A 280 -3.05 5.21 10.65
C ALA A 280 -1.93 5.83 9.80
N ALA A 281 -1.20 6.78 10.39
CA ALA A 281 -0.05 7.44 9.76
C ALA A 281 -0.37 8.00 8.36
N GLY A 282 -1.53 8.64 8.20
CA GLY A 282 -1.94 9.30 6.96
C GLY A 282 -2.72 8.43 5.97
N ALA A 283 -2.91 7.14 6.24
CA ALA A 283 -3.74 6.24 5.43
C ALA A 283 -5.13 6.07 6.04
N TYR A 284 -6.15 5.84 5.21
CA TYR A 284 -7.40 5.22 5.68
C TYR A 284 -7.22 3.71 5.73
N ILE A 285 -7.57 3.09 6.85
CA ILE A 285 -7.54 1.64 7.03
C ILE A 285 -8.95 1.12 7.22
N GLY A 286 -9.39 0.26 6.32
CA GLY A 286 -10.70 -0.38 6.37
C GLY A 286 -10.61 -1.88 6.64
N PHE A 287 -11.66 -2.43 7.22
CA PHE A 287 -11.84 -3.87 7.37
C PHE A 287 -13.21 -4.28 6.85
N VAL A 288 -13.26 -5.45 6.22
CA VAL A 288 -14.45 -6.10 5.71
C VAL A 288 -14.41 -7.58 6.07
N GLY A 289 -15.54 -8.12 6.52
CA GLY A 289 -15.62 -9.52 6.95
C GLY A 289 -16.86 -9.80 7.76
N PRO A 290 -16.93 -10.95 8.44
CA PRO A 290 -18.02 -11.27 9.36
C PRO A 290 -18.10 -10.25 10.50
N ALA A 291 -19.34 -10.06 10.99
CA ALA A 291 -19.62 -9.21 12.14
C ALA A 291 -18.90 -9.69 13.40
#